data_6c989fa51de96e6be74609a39c9a4b82
#
_entry.id   6c989fa51de96e6be74609a39c9a4b82
#
_cell.length_a   1.000
_cell.length_b   1.000
_cell.length_c   1.000
_cell.angle_alpha   90.00
_cell.angle_beta   90.00
_cell.angle_gamma   90.00
#
_symmetry.space_group_name_H-M   'P 1'
#
loop_
_entity.id
_entity.type
_entity.pdbx_description
1 polymer ?
#
loop_
_entity_poly.entity_id
_entity_poly.type
_entity_poly.pdbx_seq_one_letter_code
_entity_poly.pdbx_strand_id
1 'polypeptide(L)'
;MKTLIKNGRVFDPSQNLDAVMDILVEDGKIKAVAEGITEAADEVYDATGLVVTPGLIDMHTHMREPGLEAKEDIISGTMAAAAGGVTTVACMPNTKPVVDSAIIVSGIKQRAAEESYANVEVVGAISKGEKGEELAEMGDMAYRGAVGFSDDGHYVKSSRLFMLAAKYITAFDKPLMLHAIDPELAAEGYMHEGAVSARIGVPGVPSISEDIAVARDCIIAEYAGAHVHICHVASKGAIDIIRQAKKKGINVTSEVTV
;
A
#
# COMPACT_ATOMS: atom_id res chain seq x y z
N MET A 1 12.61 -29.18 -2.29
CA MET A 1 13.39 -28.61 -3.41
C MET A 1 14.37 -27.59 -2.86
N LYS A 2 15.64 -27.69 -3.27
CA LYS A 2 16.69 -26.76 -2.88
C LYS A 2 17.12 -25.90 -4.07
N THR A 3 17.21 -24.60 -3.85
CA THR A 3 17.70 -23.63 -4.84
C THR A 3 18.87 -22.87 -4.24
N LEU A 4 19.97 -22.76 -4.97
CA LEU A 4 21.15 -22.00 -4.54
C LEU A 4 21.37 -20.84 -5.51
N ILE A 5 21.29 -19.61 -4.99
CA ILE A 5 21.64 -18.39 -5.71
C ILE A 5 23.06 -18.01 -5.30
N LYS A 6 23.97 -17.89 -6.28
CA LYS A 6 25.39 -17.67 -6.04
C LYS A 6 25.88 -16.30 -6.49
N ASN A 7 26.87 -15.78 -5.79
CA ASN A 7 27.67 -14.62 -6.19
C ASN A 7 26.87 -13.32 -6.38
N GLY A 8 25.64 -13.23 -5.87
CA GLY A 8 24.81 -12.03 -5.99
C GLY A 8 25.20 -10.96 -4.96
N ARG A 9 25.10 -9.68 -5.32
CA ARG A 9 25.11 -8.61 -4.34
C ARG A 9 23.79 -8.64 -3.56
N VAL A 10 23.81 -9.28 -2.40
CA VAL A 10 22.65 -9.33 -1.52
C VAL A 10 22.49 -7.99 -0.81
N PHE A 11 21.35 -7.37 -1.04
CA PHE A 11 21.01 -6.09 -0.46
C PHE A 11 19.71 -6.19 0.36
N ASP A 12 19.83 -6.19 1.69
CA ASP A 12 18.70 -6.23 2.62
C ASP A 12 18.85 -5.14 3.69
N PRO A 13 18.20 -3.98 3.51
CA PRO A 13 18.29 -2.87 4.45
C PRO A 13 17.79 -3.21 5.86
N SER A 14 16.86 -4.17 6.00
CA SER A 14 16.31 -4.55 7.29
C SER A 14 17.34 -5.20 8.21
N GLN A 15 18.38 -5.80 7.63
CA GLN A 15 19.49 -6.44 8.31
C GLN A 15 20.80 -5.66 8.19
N ASN A 16 20.78 -4.46 7.58
CA ASN A 16 21.97 -3.70 7.18
C ASN A 16 22.96 -4.53 6.34
N LEU A 17 22.44 -5.39 5.47
CA LEU A 17 23.23 -6.28 4.62
C LEU A 17 23.40 -5.66 3.23
N ASP A 18 24.65 -5.50 2.80
CA ASP A 18 25.04 -5.10 1.45
C ASP A 18 26.40 -5.76 1.14
N ALA A 19 26.38 -6.99 0.63
CA ALA A 19 27.56 -7.77 0.35
C ALA A 19 27.34 -8.81 -0.75
N VAL A 20 28.43 -9.27 -1.39
CA VAL A 20 28.35 -10.39 -2.32
C VAL A 20 28.25 -11.69 -1.51
N MET A 21 27.14 -12.40 -1.65
CA MET A 21 26.84 -13.62 -0.89
C MET A 21 26.08 -14.64 -1.73
N ASP A 22 26.02 -15.86 -1.22
CA ASP A 22 25.15 -16.92 -1.72
C ASP A 22 23.91 -17.02 -0.84
N ILE A 23 22.78 -17.43 -1.44
CA ILE A 23 21.53 -17.68 -0.73
C ILE A 23 21.08 -19.11 -1.02
N LEU A 24 20.92 -19.91 0.03
CA LEU A 24 20.33 -21.23 -0.05
C LEU A 24 18.87 -21.18 0.36
N VAL A 25 17.99 -21.59 -0.55
CA VAL A 25 16.55 -21.74 -0.30
C VAL A 25 16.23 -23.23 -0.24
N GLU A 26 15.52 -23.67 0.79
CA GLU A 26 15.04 -25.05 0.94
C GLU A 26 13.53 -25.01 1.27
N ASP A 27 12.74 -25.70 0.47
CA ASP A 27 11.28 -25.80 0.62
C ASP A 27 10.59 -24.43 0.77
N GLY A 28 10.98 -23.49 -0.11
CA GLY A 28 10.40 -22.14 -0.16
C GLY A 28 10.86 -21.19 0.96
N LYS A 29 11.85 -21.58 1.77
CA LYS A 29 12.39 -20.75 2.86
C LYS A 29 13.88 -20.53 2.71
N ILE A 30 14.35 -19.32 3.03
CA ILE A 30 15.78 -19.03 3.11
C ILE A 30 16.37 -19.81 4.28
N LYS A 31 17.27 -20.73 3.97
CA LYS A 31 17.99 -21.57 4.93
C LYS A 31 19.29 -20.94 5.39
N ALA A 32 20.01 -20.32 4.46
CA ALA A 32 21.28 -19.69 4.74
C ALA A 32 21.53 -18.50 3.79
N VAL A 33 22.20 -17.47 4.31
CA VAL A 33 22.82 -16.39 3.54
C VAL A 33 24.27 -16.32 4.01
N ALA A 34 25.23 -16.67 3.17
CA ALA A 34 26.64 -16.73 3.52
C ALA A 34 27.52 -16.67 2.28
N GLU A 35 28.81 -16.42 2.46
CA GLU A 35 29.79 -16.53 1.38
C GLU A 35 30.13 -18.00 1.10
N GLY A 36 30.24 -18.37 -0.17
CA GLY A 36 30.81 -19.63 -0.61
C GLY A 36 30.05 -20.90 -0.17
N ILE A 37 28.72 -20.88 -0.23
CA ILE A 37 27.91 -22.06 0.08
C ILE A 37 28.22 -23.18 -0.90
N THR A 38 28.61 -24.35 -0.35
CA THR A 38 28.99 -25.57 -1.12
C THR A 38 27.95 -26.67 -1.05
N GLU A 39 26.84 -26.43 -0.34
CA GLU A 39 25.75 -27.41 -0.22
C GLU A 39 25.16 -27.71 -1.60
N ALA A 40 24.90 -29.00 -1.87
CA ALA A 40 24.28 -29.41 -3.13
C ALA A 40 22.81 -28.93 -3.19
N ALA A 41 22.42 -28.40 -4.33
CA ALA A 41 21.08 -27.91 -4.61
C ALA A 41 20.52 -28.54 -5.89
N ASP A 42 19.18 -28.59 -5.99
CA ASP A 42 18.48 -29.10 -7.17
C ASP A 42 18.62 -28.12 -8.34
N GLU A 43 18.66 -26.81 -8.03
CA GLU A 43 18.86 -25.73 -9.00
C GLU A 43 19.91 -24.74 -8.48
N VAL A 44 20.75 -24.25 -9.39
CA VAL A 44 21.78 -23.24 -9.10
C VAL A 44 21.66 -22.07 -10.06
N TYR A 45 21.52 -20.87 -9.52
CA TYR A 45 21.49 -19.63 -10.29
C TYR A 45 22.76 -18.82 -10.01
N ASP A 46 23.51 -18.48 -11.03
CA ASP A 46 24.65 -17.57 -10.93
C ASP A 46 24.13 -16.12 -11.05
N ALA A 47 24.17 -15.39 -9.96
CA ALA A 47 23.76 -13.99 -9.85
C ALA A 47 24.98 -13.03 -9.92
N THR A 48 26.10 -13.45 -10.49
CA THR A 48 27.28 -12.59 -10.64
C THR A 48 26.93 -11.29 -11.36
N GLY A 49 27.20 -10.15 -10.71
CA GLY A 49 26.88 -8.82 -11.23
C GLY A 49 25.42 -8.39 -11.06
N LEU A 50 24.57 -9.22 -10.49
CA LEU A 50 23.18 -8.90 -10.18
C LEU A 50 23.00 -8.48 -8.72
N VAL A 51 21.95 -7.72 -8.46
CA VAL A 51 21.49 -7.39 -7.11
C VAL A 51 20.37 -8.35 -6.73
N VAL A 52 20.49 -8.95 -5.56
CA VAL A 52 19.48 -9.85 -4.98
C VAL A 52 18.90 -9.18 -3.75
N THR A 53 17.60 -8.95 -3.76
CA THR A 53 16.87 -8.28 -2.68
C THR A 53 15.74 -9.17 -2.17
N PRO A 54 15.20 -8.92 -0.98
CA PRO A 54 13.84 -9.37 -0.65
C PRO A 54 12.87 -8.94 -1.75
N GLY A 55 11.84 -9.73 -1.99
CA GLY A 55 10.82 -9.39 -2.99
C GLY A 55 10.21 -8.02 -2.72
N LEU A 56 9.91 -7.27 -3.76
CA LEU A 56 9.29 -5.96 -3.63
C LEU A 56 7.87 -6.10 -3.10
N ILE A 57 7.42 -5.07 -2.36
CA ILE A 57 6.05 -4.98 -1.82
C ILE A 57 5.41 -3.73 -2.42
N ASP A 58 4.28 -3.91 -3.10
CA ASP A 58 3.45 -2.81 -3.56
C ASP A 58 2.25 -2.65 -2.62
N MET A 59 2.26 -1.56 -1.87
CA MET A 59 1.26 -1.32 -0.83
C MET A 59 -0.04 -0.70 -1.33
N HIS A 60 -0.11 -0.33 -2.62
CA HIS A 60 -1.26 0.37 -3.18
C HIS A 60 -1.55 -0.11 -4.59
N THR A 61 -2.40 -1.12 -4.71
CA THR A 61 -2.78 -1.71 -6.01
C THR A 61 -4.29 -1.82 -6.17
N HIS A 62 -4.74 -1.91 -7.42
CA HIS A 62 -6.15 -2.05 -7.74
C HIS A 62 -6.39 -3.35 -8.52
N MET A 63 -6.67 -4.44 -7.81
CA MET A 63 -6.98 -5.74 -8.41
C MET A 63 -8.40 -5.83 -8.98
N ARG A 64 -9.24 -4.83 -8.72
CA ARG A 64 -10.58 -4.66 -9.28
C ARG A 64 -11.57 -5.80 -9.01
N GLU A 65 -11.13 -6.92 -8.50
CA GLU A 65 -11.95 -8.06 -8.07
C GLU A 65 -12.26 -7.93 -6.57
N PRO A 66 -13.53 -8.08 -6.16
CA PRO A 66 -14.68 -8.52 -6.96
C PRO A 66 -15.38 -7.41 -7.74
N GLY A 67 -16.02 -7.81 -8.86
CA GLY A 67 -17.06 -7.07 -9.56
C GLY A 67 -16.63 -6.08 -10.64
N LEU A 68 -15.33 -5.90 -10.86
CA LEU A 68 -14.78 -5.04 -11.91
C LEU A 68 -13.71 -5.76 -12.73
N GLU A 69 -13.79 -7.10 -12.81
CA GLU A 69 -12.79 -8.01 -13.40
C GLU A 69 -12.52 -7.73 -14.88
N ALA A 70 -13.43 -7.04 -15.58
CA ALA A 70 -13.19 -6.59 -16.95
C ALA A 70 -12.04 -5.57 -17.08
N LYS A 71 -11.63 -4.94 -15.97
CA LYS A 71 -10.52 -3.98 -15.93
C LYS A 71 -9.22 -4.64 -15.47
N GLU A 72 -9.29 -5.49 -14.45
CA GLU A 72 -8.21 -6.24 -13.84
C GLU A 72 -8.81 -7.30 -12.91
N ASP A 73 -8.08 -8.39 -12.67
CA ASP A 73 -8.41 -9.41 -11.67
C ASP A 73 -7.19 -9.80 -10.82
N ILE A 74 -7.42 -10.60 -9.79
CA ILE A 74 -6.34 -11.03 -8.88
C ILE A 74 -5.28 -11.85 -9.63
N ILE A 75 -5.67 -12.65 -10.62
CA ILE A 75 -4.73 -13.52 -11.35
C ILE A 75 -3.82 -12.66 -12.23
N SER A 76 -4.39 -11.86 -13.12
CA SER A 76 -3.63 -11.04 -14.07
C SER A 76 -2.82 -9.94 -13.37
N GLY A 77 -3.38 -9.29 -12.36
CA GLY A 77 -2.67 -8.29 -11.56
C GLY A 77 -1.48 -8.88 -10.79
N THR A 78 -1.64 -10.07 -10.19
CA THR A 78 -0.53 -10.72 -9.49
C THR A 78 0.50 -11.35 -10.45
N MET A 79 0.11 -11.77 -11.65
CA MET A 79 1.05 -12.13 -12.72
C MET A 79 1.93 -10.94 -13.11
N ALA A 80 1.34 -9.77 -13.32
CA ALA A 80 2.08 -8.55 -13.63
C ALA A 80 3.02 -8.15 -12.49
N ALA A 81 2.55 -8.23 -11.24
CA ALA A 81 3.35 -7.99 -10.04
C ALA A 81 4.57 -8.91 -9.99
N ALA A 82 4.37 -10.22 -10.13
CA ALA A 82 5.44 -11.22 -10.11
C ALA A 82 6.46 -10.99 -11.24
N ALA A 83 6.00 -10.66 -12.45
CA ALA A 83 6.87 -10.32 -13.58
C ALA A 83 7.72 -9.06 -13.32
N GLY A 84 7.24 -8.13 -12.51
CA GLY A 84 7.97 -6.93 -12.05
C GLY A 84 8.85 -7.16 -10.80
N GLY A 85 8.89 -8.39 -10.25
CA GLY A 85 9.63 -8.68 -9.02
C GLY A 85 8.89 -8.30 -7.72
N VAL A 86 7.60 -7.95 -7.83
CA VAL A 86 6.74 -7.68 -6.68
C VAL A 86 6.16 -9.00 -6.17
N THR A 87 6.47 -9.35 -4.94
CA THR A 87 6.07 -10.62 -4.33
C THR A 87 4.87 -10.50 -3.40
N THR A 88 4.50 -9.26 -3.05
CA THR A 88 3.35 -8.96 -2.20
C THR A 88 2.68 -7.68 -2.67
N VAL A 89 1.37 -7.71 -2.82
CA VAL A 89 0.54 -6.56 -3.19
C VAL A 89 -0.53 -6.33 -2.13
N ALA A 90 -0.86 -5.07 -1.85
CA ALA A 90 -2.02 -4.72 -1.04
C ALA A 90 -3.11 -4.12 -1.94
N CYS A 91 -4.28 -4.78 -2.00
CA CYS A 91 -5.36 -4.35 -2.87
C CYS A 91 -6.31 -3.39 -2.15
N MET A 92 -6.59 -2.26 -2.80
CA MET A 92 -7.49 -1.21 -2.32
C MET A 92 -8.96 -1.63 -2.36
N PRO A 93 -9.81 -1.05 -1.49
CA PRO A 93 -11.18 -1.52 -1.26
C PRO A 93 -12.21 -1.12 -2.32
N ASN A 94 -11.85 -0.25 -3.28
CA ASN A 94 -12.76 0.33 -4.27
C ASN A 94 -13.21 -0.65 -5.37
N THR A 95 -13.78 -1.74 -4.94
CA THR A 95 -14.35 -2.84 -5.76
C THR A 95 -15.88 -2.77 -5.77
N LYS A 96 -16.55 -3.78 -6.34
CA LYS A 96 -18.02 -3.86 -6.40
C LYS A 96 -18.50 -5.28 -6.09
N PRO A 97 -18.96 -5.58 -4.85
CA PRO A 97 -19.11 -4.62 -3.75
C PRO A 97 -17.79 -4.07 -3.22
N VAL A 98 -17.85 -2.91 -2.53
CA VAL A 98 -16.73 -2.34 -1.79
C VAL A 98 -16.28 -3.31 -0.69
N VAL A 99 -14.99 -3.35 -0.38
CA VAL A 99 -14.45 -4.22 0.69
C VAL A 99 -14.72 -3.58 2.05
N ASP A 100 -15.97 -3.54 2.46
CA ASP A 100 -16.44 -2.92 3.71
C ASP A 100 -16.94 -3.92 4.77
N SER A 101 -16.71 -5.20 4.55
CA SER A 101 -17.12 -6.27 5.46
C SER A 101 -16.12 -7.43 5.52
N ALA A 102 -16.10 -8.12 6.65
CA ALA A 102 -15.22 -9.26 6.92
C ALA A 102 -15.37 -10.42 5.93
N ILE A 103 -16.58 -10.63 5.40
CA ILE A 103 -16.85 -11.71 4.45
C ILE A 103 -16.16 -11.45 3.10
N ILE A 104 -16.13 -10.19 2.65
CA ILE A 104 -15.46 -9.82 1.39
C ILE A 104 -13.93 -9.96 1.55
N VAL A 105 -13.36 -9.50 2.67
CA VAL A 105 -11.94 -9.72 3.00
C VAL A 105 -11.58 -11.20 2.94
N SER A 106 -12.39 -12.07 3.59
CA SER A 106 -12.16 -13.52 3.58
C SER A 106 -12.25 -14.10 2.17
N GLY A 107 -13.21 -13.66 1.36
CA GLY A 107 -13.38 -14.12 -0.03
C GLY A 107 -12.18 -13.78 -0.91
N ILE A 108 -11.67 -12.54 -0.83
CA ILE A 108 -10.48 -12.11 -1.58
C ILE A 108 -9.26 -12.93 -1.15
N LYS A 109 -9.03 -13.10 0.16
CA LYS A 109 -7.90 -13.89 0.67
C LYS A 109 -7.99 -15.36 0.24
N GLN A 110 -9.17 -15.96 0.25
CA GLN A 110 -9.37 -17.32 -0.23
C GLN A 110 -9.07 -17.42 -1.74
N ARG A 111 -9.64 -16.52 -2.54
CA ARG A 111 -9.40 -16.46 -3.99
C ARG A 111 -7.92 -16.33 -4.31
N ALA A 112 -7.22 -15.42 -3.62
CA ALA A 112 -5.79 -15.24 -3.78
C ALA A 112 -4.98 -16.48 -3.40
N ALA A 113 -5.33 -17.15 -2.29
CA ALA A 113 -4.62 -18.36 -1.85
C ALA A 113 -4.72 -19.50 -2.87
N GLU A 114 -5.77 -19.55 -3.68
CA GLU A 114 -5.99 -20.60 -4.67
C GLU A 114 -5.27 -20.33 -5.99
N GLU A 115 -5.17 -19.08 -6.45
CA GLU A 115 -4.81 -18.80 -7.85
C GLU A 115 -3.84 -17.63 -8.05
N SER A 116 -3.36 -16.93 -7.01
CA SER A 116 -2.48 -15.78 -7.19
C SER A 116 -1.02 -16.16 -7.42
N TYR A 117 -0.29 -15.29 -8.12
CA TYR A 117 1.15 -15.41 -8.40
C TYR A 117 2.03 -14.62 -7.42
N ALA A 118 1.42 -13.77 -6.59
CA ALA A 118 2.06 -13.02 -5.51
C ALA A 118 1.16 -13.06 -4.27
N ASN A 119 1.71 -12.76 -3.11
CA ASN A 119 0.89 -12.63 -1.91
C ASN A 119 -0.07 -11.45 -2.06
N VAL A 120 -1.34 -11.65 -1.72
CA VAL A 120 -2.35 -10.59 -1.75
C VAL A 120 -2.75 -10.25 -0.33
N GLU A 121 -2.47 -9.01 0.06
CA GLU A 121 -2.98 -8.42 1.28
C GLU A 121 -4.18 -7.53 0.95
N VAL A 122 -5.12 -7.40 1.89
CA VAL A 122 -6.38 -6.72 1.65
C VAL A 122 -6.47 -5.47 2.50
N VAL A 123 -6.75 -4.35 1.86
CA VAL A 123 -7.12 -3.10 2.52
C VAL A 123 -8.65 -3.04 2.57
N GLY A 124 -9.23 -2.84 3.77
CA GLY A 124 -10.66 -2.67 3.95
C GLY A 124 -11.08 -1.21 3.83
N ALA A 125 -12.36 -0.94 3.63
CA ALA A 125 -12.90 0.41 3.63
C ALA A 125 -12.94 1.02 5.05
N ILE A 126 -12.74 2.33 5.15
CA ILE A 126 -12.94 3.11 6.38
C ILE A 126 -14.43 3.29 6.62
N SER A 127 -15.17 3.65 5.57
CA SER A 127 -16.61 3.89 5.64
C SER A 127 -17.40 2.91 4.79
N LYS A 128 -18.65 2.65 5.17
CA LYS A 128 -19.54 1.74 4.42
C LYS A 128 -19.76 2.25 3.01
N GLY A 129 -19.44 1.40 2.05
CA GLY A 129 -19.55 1.71 0.63
C GLY A 129 -18.68 2.89 0.19
N GLU A 130 -17.64 3.27 0.94
CA GLU A 130 -16.76 4.43 0.72
C GLU A 130 -17.51 5.77 0.61
N LYS A 131 -18.64 5.90 1.35
CA LYS A 131 -19.49 7.08 1.29
C LYS A 131 -19.09 8.20 2.24
N GLY A 132 -18.22 7.92 3.21
CA GLY A 132 -17.80 8.89 4.22
C GLY A 132 -18.91 9.29 5.23
N GLU A 133 -19.96 8.48 5.37
CA GLU A 133 -21.14 8.76 6.21
C GLU A 133 -21.16 7.94 7.50
N GLU A 134 -20.80 6.64 7.42
CA GLU A 134 -20.83 5.70 8.52
C GLU A 134 -19.55 4.82 8.47
N LEU A 135 -18.98 4.50 9.64
CA LEU A 135 -17.82 3.60 9.71
C LEU A 135 -18.18 2.19 9.23
N ALA A 136 -17.27 1.60 8.46
CA ALA A 136 -17.30 0.18 8.15
C ALA A 136 -16.89 -0.65 9.40
N GLU A 137 -17.08 -1.97 9.32
CA GLU A 137 -16.75 -2.90 10.41
C GLU A 137 -15.24 -3.21 10.43
N MET A 138 -14.42 -2.16 10.61
CA MET A 138 -12.95 -2.27 10.51
C MET A 138 -12.37 -3.31 11.47
N GLY A 139 -12.93 -3.45 12.67
CA GLY A 139 -12.46 -4.45 13.64
C GLY A 139 -12.64 -5.88 13.15
N ASP A 140 -13.80 -6.21 12.59
CA ASP A 140 -14.07 -7.54 12.04
C ASP A 140 -13.21 -7.81 10.79
N MET A 141 -13.02 -6.80 9.95
CA MET A 141 -12.11 -6.90 8.80
C MET A 141 -10.65 -7.09 9.23
N ALA A 142 -10.19 -6.36 10.25
CA ALA A 142 -8.84 -6.55 10.82
C ALA A 142 -8.65 -7.96 11.35
N TYR A 143 -9.65 -8.50 12.05
CA TYR A 143 -9.63 -9.87 12.56
C TYR A 143 -9.57 -10.92 11.42
N ARG A 144 -10.15 -10.62 10.26
CA ARG A 144 -10.07 -11.45 9.04
C ARG A 144 -8.83 -11.20 8.21
N GLY A 145 -7.92 -10.36 8.67
CA GLY A 145 -6.61 -10.16 8.08
C GLY A 145 -6.54 -8.99 7.10
N ALA A 146 -7.42 -7.99 7.21
CA ALA A 146 -7.17 -6.70 6.57
C ALA A 146 -5.92 -6.06 7.17
N VAL A 147 -5.03 -5.54 6.31
CA VAL A 147 -3.73 -5.00 6.71
C VAL A 147 -3.76 -3.49 6.95
N GLY A 148 -4.77 -2.80 6.44
CA GLY A 148 -5.01 -1.37 6.58
C GLY A 148 -6.43 -1.02 6.15
N PHE A 149 -6.79 0.27 6.23
CA PHE A 149 -8.13 0.74 5.87
C PHE A 149 -8.04 2.03 5.06
N SER A 150 -8.85 2.13 4.01
CA SER A 150 -8.86 3.26 3.08
C SER A 150 -10.26 3.46 2.51
N ASP A 151 -10.60 4.68 2.16
CA ASP A 151 -11.67 4.98 1.21
C ASP A 151 -11.03 5.46 -0.11
N ASP A 152 -10.10 4.68 -0.66
CA ASP A 152 -9.27 5.09 -1.79
C ASP A 152 -10.09 5.56 -2.99
N GLY A 153 -9.62 6.68 -3.59
CA GLY A 153 -10.36 7.44 -4.59
C GLY A 153 -11.37 8.40 -3.99
N HIS A 154 -11.66 8.29 -2.69
CA HIS A 154 -12.56 9.18 -1.96
C HIS A 154 -11.89 9.73 -0.69
N TYR A 155 -12.18 10.98 -0.38
CA TYR A 155 -11.73 11.62 0.84
C TYR A 155 -12.81 11.53 1.92
N VAL A 156 -12.45 11.07 3.12
CA VAL A 156 -13.38 11.09 4.26
C VAL A 156 -13.58 12.54 4.70
N LYS A 157 -14.56 13.23 4.10
CA LYS A 157 -14.82 14.67 4.30
C LYS A 157 -15.12 15.04 5.76
N SER A 158 -15.86 14.18 6.46
CA SER A 158 -16.23 14.43 7.86
C SER A 158 -15.01 14.24 8.78
N SER A 159 -14.45 15.35 9.28
CA SER A 159 -13.39 15.29 10.28
C SER A 159 -13.82 14.53 11.55
N ARG A 160 -15.12 14.56 11.91
CA ARG A 160 -15.66 13.78 13.02
C ARG A 160 -15.60 12.28 12.74
N LEU A 161 -16.04 11.85 11.55
CA LEU A 161 -16.00 10.45 11.16
C LEU A 161 -14.55 9.95 11.11
N PHE A 162 -13.66 10.73 10.49
CA PHE A 162 -12.24 10.38 10.43
C PHE A 162 -11.61 10.29 11.82
N MET A 163 -11.91 11.21 12.73
CA MET A 163 -11.44 11.13 14.12
C MET A 163 -11.94 9.87 14.83
N LEU A 164 -13.20 9.48 14.60
CA LEU A 164 -13.73 8.22 15.17
C LEU A 164 -13.03 7.00 14.59
N ALA A 165 -12.80 6.96 13.27
CA ALA A 165 -12.02 5.94 12.60
C ALA A 165 -10.59 5.84 13.19
N ALA A 166 -9.91 6.99 13.31
CA ALA A 166 -8.58 7.08 13.85
C ALA A 166 -8.48 6.54 15.29
N LYS A 167 -9.44 6.88 16.15
CA LYS A 167 -9.48 6.32 17.51
C LYS A 167 -9.79 4.84 17.53
N TYR A 168 -10.71 4.39 16.68
CA TYR A 168 -11.12 2.98 16.65
C TYR A 168 -10.00 2.06 16.19
N ILE A 169 -9.24 2.48 15.16
CA ILE A 169 -8.22 1.63 14.54
C ILE A 169 -7.00 1.40 15.44
N THR A 170 -6.74 2.26 16.41
CA THR A 170 -5.61 2.08 17.35
C THR A 170 -5.69 0.76 18.14
N ALA A 171 -6.91 0.23 18.34
CA ALA A 171 -7.10 -1.06 19.01
C ALA A 171 -6.58 -2.26 18.21
N PHE A 172 -6.32 -2.11 16.91
CA PHE A 172 -5.95 -3.18 15.98
C PHE A 172 -4.53 -3.02 15.41
N ASP A 173 -3.84 -1.95 15.73
CA ASP A 173 -2.49 -1.63 15.22
C ASP A 173 -2.42 -1.71 13.68
N LYS A 174 -3.38 -1.05 13.02
CA LYS A 174 -3.46 -0.97 11.55
C LYS A 174 -3.44 0.48 11.09
N PRO A 175 -2.82 0.78 9.92
CA PRO A 175 -2.84 2.12 9.37
C PRO A 175 -4.19 2.48 8.75
N LEU A 176 -4.53 3.77 8.79
CA LEU A 176 -5.47 4.39 7.88
C LEU A 176 -4.70 4.91 6.67
N MET A 177 -5.00 4.39 5.48
CA MET A 177 -4.35 4.74 4.22
C MET A 177 -5.25 5.75 3.49
N LEU A 178 -4.75 6.97 3.27
CA LEU A 178 -5.62 8.11 3.00
C LEU A 178 -5.39 8.68 1.60
N HIS A 179 -6.45 8.75 0.81
CA HIS A 179 -6.53 9.55 -0.39
C HIS A 179 -6.77 11.02 0.02
N ALA A 180 -5.69 11.72 0.37
CA ALA A 180 -5.75 13.00 1.05
C ALA A 180 -5.90 14.18 0.07
N ILE A 181 -7.04 14.29 -0.59
CA ILE A 181 -7.38 15.39 -1.49
C ILE A 181 -8.73 15.98 -1.09
N ASP A 182 -8.76 17.27 -0.71
CA ASP A 182 -10.01 17.98 -0.44
C ASP A 182 -10.81 18.13 -1.75
N PRO A 183 -11.97 17.49 -1.85
CA PRO A 183 -12.72 17.46 -3.10
C PRO A 183 -13.42 18.78 -3.43
N GLU A 184 -13.63 19.66 -2.46
CA GLU A 184 -14.23 20.99 -2.73
C GLU A 184 -13.20 21.92 -3.36
N LEU A 185 -11.93 21.80 -2.94
CA LEU A 185 -10.83 22.53 -3.54
C LEU A 185 -10.36 21.91 -4.86
N ALA A 186 -10.38 20.59 -4.97
CA ALA A 186 -10.05 19.90 -6.22
C ALA A 186 -11.06 20.15 -7.34
N ALA A 187 -12.33 20.34 -6.95
CA ALA A 187 -13.46 20.57 -7.86
C ALA A 187 -13.46 19.58 -9.05
N GLU A 188 -13.65 20.07 -10.27
CA GLU A 188 -13.63 19.26 -11.49
C GLU A 188 -12.28 19.33 -12.23
N GLY A 189 -11.17 19.44 -11.49
CA GLY A 189 -9.83 19.47 -12.09
C GLY A 189 -9.42 18.10 -12.65
N TYR A 190 -8.74 18.12 -13.79
CA TYR A 190 -8.30 16.90 -14.50
C TYR A 190 -6.80 16.66 -14.42
N MET A 191 -6.03 17.65 -14.00
CA MET A 191 -4.59 17.57 -13.89
C MET A 191 -4.09 18.57 -12.84
N HIS A 192 -2.82 18.52 -12.49
CA HIS A 192 -2.23 19.51 -11.59
C HIS A 192 -2.38 20.94 -12.13
N GLU A 193 -2.83 21.86 -11.27
CA GLU A 193 -2.88 23.29 -11.61
C GLU A 193 -1.48 23.87 -11.81
N GLY A 194 -1.24 24.50 -12.96
CA GLY A 194 0.05 25.09 -13.27
C GLY A 194 0.15 25.63 -14.69
N ALA A 195 1.37 25.93 -15.12
CA ALA A 195 1.61 26.50 -16.45
C ALA A 195 1.11 25.62 -17.60
N VAL A 196 1.11 24.30 -17.43
CA VAL A 196 0.64 23.37 -18.46
C VAL A 196 -0.87 23.40 -18.54
N SER A 197 -1.58 23.23 -17.43
CA SER A 197 -3.06 23.26 -17.38
C SER A 197 -3.59 24.58 -17.93
N ALA A 198 -2.98 25.70 -17.53
CA ALA A 198 -3.34 27.03 -18.03
C ALA A 198 -3.10 27.15 -19.54
N ARG A 199 -1.97 26.65 -20.06
CA ARG A 199 -1.62 26.73 -21.49
C ARG A 199 -2.57 25.94 -22.38
N ILE A 200 -3.02 24.77 -21.93
CA ILE A 200 -3.91 23.90 -22.73
C ILE A 200 -5.41 24.13 -22.43
N GLY A 201 -5.73 25.03 -21.47
CA GLY A 201 -7.09 25.37 -21.14
C GLY A 201 -7.87 24.27 -20.40
N VAL A 202 -7.16 23.41 -19.67
CA VAL A 202 -7.76 22.33 -18.88
C VAL A 202 -7.82 22.74 -17.40
N PRO A 203 -8.98 22.59 -16.72
CA PRO A 203 -9.09 22.86 -15.29
C PRO A 203 -8.07 22.08 -14.47
N GLY A 204 -7.35 22.79 -13.59
CA GLY A 204 -6.32 22.21 -12.72
C GLY A 204 -6.82 21.93 -11.34
N VAL A 205 -6.22 20.93 -10.68
CA VAL A 205 -6.37 20.65 -9.24
C VAL A 205 -5.28 21.45 -8.52
N PRO A 206 -5.64 22.43 -7.66
CA PRO A 206 -4.65 23.20 -6.93
C PRO A 206 -3.97 22.33 -5.85
N SER A 207 -2.66 22.49 -5.70
CA SER A 207 -1.87 21.70 -4.72
C SER A 207 -2.36 21.84 -3.28
N ILE A 208 -2.97 22.99 -2.94
CA ILE A 208 -3.53 23.20 -1.60
C ILE A 208 -4.66 22.25 -1.23
N SER A 209 -5.29 21.58 -2.21
CA SER A 209 -6.31 20.55 -1.95
C SER A 209 -5.70 19.35 -1.22
N GLU A 210 -4.48 18.97 -1.57
CA GLU A 210 -3.72 17.92 -0.88
C GLU A 210 -3.12 18.45 0.43
N ASP A 211 -2.52 19.65 0.42
CA ASP A 211 -1.87 20.23 1.58
C ASP A 211 -2.82 20.33 2.79
N ILE A 212 -4.05 20.84 2.58
CA ILE A 212 -5.06 21.00 3.63
C ILE A 212 -5.54 19.64 4.13
N ALA A 213 -5.80 18.69 3.23
CA ALA A 213 -6.22 17.35 3.60
C ALA A 213 -5.16 16.66 4.47
N VAL A 214 -3.91 16.66 4.03
CA VAL A 214 -2.78 16.07 4.76
C VAL A 214 -2.57 16.74 6.12
N ALA A 215 -2.68 18.07 6.19
CA ALA A 215 -2.57 18.80 7.46
C ALA A 215 -3.65 18.38 8.45
N ARG A 216 -4.92 18.33 8.01
CA ARG A 216 -6.04 17.87 8.84
C ARG A 216 -5.82 16.45 9.34
N ASP A 217 -5.39 15.55 8.44
CA ASP A 217 -5.22 14.14 8.74
C ASP A 217 -4.10 13.92 9.76
N CYS A 218 -2.97 14.62 9.62
CA CYS A 218 -1.88 14.58 10.60
C CYS A 218 -2.30 15.10 11.97
N ILE A 219 -3.09 16.20 12.04
CA ILE A 219 -3.59 16.76 13.31
C ILE A 219 -4.51 15.76 14.02
N ILE A 220 -5.40 15.11 13.28
CA ILE A 220 -6.32 14.11 13.85
C ILE A 220 -5.56 12.85 14.27
N ALA A 221 -4.57 12.41 13.48
CA ALA A 221 -3.70 11.29 13.82
C ALA A 221 -2.93 11.54 15.14
N GLU A 222 -2.36 12.74 15.31
CA GLU A 222 -1.71 13.15 16.56
C GLU A 222 -2.66 13.05 17.76
N TYR A 223 -3.86 13.62 17.62
CA TYR A 223 -4.87 13.60 18.66
C TYR A 223 -5.36 12.19 19.03
N ALA A 224 -5.50 11.30 18.05
CA ALA A 224 -5.98 9.94 18.24
C ALA A 224 -4.87 8.94 18.63
N GLY A 225 -3.59 9.27 18.41
CA GLY A 225 -2.47 8.34 18.50
C GLY A 225 -2.48 7.28 17.40
N ALA A 226 -3.10 7.55 16.25
CA ALA A 226 -3.28 6.61 15.17
C ALA A 226 -2.10 6.63 14.18
N HIS A 227 -1.85 5.49 13.53
CA HIS A 227 -0.99 5.42 12.36
C HIS A 227 -1.79 5.82 11.12
N VAL A 228 -1.32 6.85 10.42
CA VAL A 228 -1.86 7.25 9.11
C VAL A 228 -0.79 7.08 8.03
N HIS A 229 -1.22 6.62 6.88
CA HIS A 229 -0.38 6.51 5.68
C HIS A 229 -0.99 7.40 4.60
N ILE A 230 -0.24 8.39 4.13
CA ILE A 230 -0.69 9.29 3.08
C ILE A 230 -0.32 8.68 1.73
N CYS A 231 -1.32 8.31 0.95
CA CYS A 231 -1.14 7.68 -0.35
C CYS A 231 -0.75 8.68 -1.42
N HIS A 232 0.04 8.23 -2.40
CA HIS A 232 0.37 8.91 -3.66
C HIS A 232 0.60 10.44 -3.54
N VAL A 233 1.43 10.86 -2.57
CA VAL A 233 1.73 12.28 -2.30
C VAL A 233 2.33 12.96 -3.52
N ALA A 234 1.75 14.07 -3.94
CA ALA A 234 2.15 14.79 -5.15
C ALA A 234 2.60 16.24 -4.89
N SER A 235 2.12 16.90 -3.82
CA SER A 235 2.40 18.30 -3.57
C SER A 235 3.62 18.53 -2.67
N LYS A 236 4.33 19.63 -2.93
CA LYS A 236 5.45 20.05 -2.08
C LYS A 236 4.99 20.41 -0.67
N GLY A 237 3.82 21.05 -0.52
CA GLY A 237 3.28 21.44 0.77
C GLY A 237 2.96 20.24 1.64
N ALA A 238 2.33 19.19 1.08
CA ALA A 238 2.07 17.94 1.78
C ALA A 238 3.36 17.26 2.27
N ILE A 239 4.40 17.22 1.43
CA ILE A 239 5.72 16.69 1.84
C ILE A 239 6.29 17.44 3.05
N ASP A 240 6.20 18.78 3.04
CA ASP A 240 6.71 19.59 4.14
C ASP A 240 5.89 19.39 5.43
N ILE A 241 4.57 19.25 5.32
CA ILE A 241 3.67 18.91 6.44
C ILE A 241 4.02 17.54 7.03
N ILE A 242 4.17 16.52 6.18
CA ILE A 242 4.54 15.15 6.60
C ILE A 242 5.90 15.15 7.32
N ARG A 243 6.90 15.88 6.79
CA ARG A 243 8.20 16.00 7.45
C ARG A 243 8.11 16.63 8.84
N GLN A 244 7.28 17.66 8.99
CA GLN A 244 7.04 18.30 10.29
C GLN A 244 6.31 17.36 11.25
N ALA A 245 5.30 16.62 10.77
CA ALA A 245 4.59 15.62 11.55
C ALA A 245 5.54 14.53 12.06
N LYS A 246 6.40 13.98 11.18
CA LYS A 246 7.43 13.01 11.58
C LYS A 246 8.40 13.56 12.63
N LYS A 247 8.86 14.83 12.49
CA LYS A 247 9.73 15.47 13.48
C LYS A 247 9.05 15.64 14.85
N LYS A 248 7.74 15.77 14.90
CA LYS A 248 6.95 15.83 16.14
C LYS A 248 6.70 14.44 16.76
N GLY A 249 7.07 13.36 16.07
CA GLY A 249 6.83 11.99 16.51
C GLY A 249 5.42 11.48 16.20
N ILE A 250 4.68 12.16 15.31
CA ILE A 250 3.38 11.66 14.83
C ILE A 250 3.64 10.41 13.97
N ASN A 251 2.86 9.35 14.20
CA ASN A 251 2.97 8.12 13.44
C ASN A 251 2.36 8.28 12.04
N VAL A 252 3.14 8.89 11.14
CA VAL A 252 2.76 9.13 9.74
C VAL A 252 3.78 8.53 8.79
N THR A 253 3.29 7.80 7.80
CA THR A 253 4.04 7.29 6.66
C THR A 253 3.44 7.82 5.37
N SER A 254 4.12 7.68 4.26
CA SER A 254 3.61 8.15 2.96
C SER A 254 4.29 7.40 1.81
N GLU A 255 3.62 7.38 0.69
CA GLU A 255 4.12 6.85 -0.57
C GLU A 255 3.98 7.87 -1.71
N VAL A 256 4.64 7.59 -2.82
CA VAL A 256 4.47 8.29 -4.10
C VAL A 256 4.22 7.26 -5.19
N THR A 257 3.60 7.67 -6.28
CA THR A 257 3.50 6.82 -7.47
C THR A 257 4.87 6.64 -8.13
N VAL A 258 5.07 5.51 -8.79
CA VAL A 258 6.28 5.20 -9.56
C VAL A 258 6.34 5.98 -10.87
#